data_3dde031cac07feab8092d69705503c56
#
_entry.id   3dde031cac07feab8092d69705503c56
#
_cell.length_a   1.000
_cell.length_b   1.000
_cell.length_c   1.000
_cell.angle_alpha   90.00
_cell.angle_beta   90.00
_cell.angle_gamma   90.00
#
_symmetry.space_group_name_H-M   'P 1'
#
loop_
_entity.id
_entity.type
_entity.pdbx_description
1 polymer ?
#
loop_
_entity_poly.entity_id
_entity_poly.type
_entity_poly.pdbx_seq_one_letter_code
_entity_poly.pdbx_strand_id
1 'polypeptide(L)'
;MRIAIVDDLSGERALLREQLARQLARRGAEAELLEFDSGEAFLAAEKERRFTAAFLDIYMEGMTGMEAARALRKTDTDCLLVFTTT
;
A
#
# COMPACT_ATOMS: atom_id res chain seq x y z
N MET A 1 -0.75 -6.16 12.37
CA MET A 1 -1.39 -5.62 11.15
C MET A 1 -0.31 -5.09 10.24
N ARG A 2 -0.36 -5.45 8.98
CA ARG A 2 0.60 -5.01 7.97
C ARG A 2 -0.09 -4.11 6.96
N ILE A 3 0.45 -2.94 6.72
CA ILE A 3 -0.12 -1.95 5.80
C ILE A 3 0.95 -1.57 4.78
N ALA A 4 0.62 -1.67 3.51
CA ALA A 4 1.49 -1.27 2.42
C ALA A 4 1.15 0.14 1.94
N ILE A 5 2.18 0.89 1.58
CA ILE A 5 2.05 2.21 0.96
C ILE A 5 2.79 2.15 -0.37
N VAL A 6 2.05 2.25 -1.46
CA VAL A 6 2.59 2.04 -2.81
C VAL A 6 2.42 3.31 -3.62
N ASP A 7 3.53 3.96 -3.93
CA ASP A 7 3.57 5.21 -4.69
C ASP A 7 4.99 5.36 -5.25
N ASP A 8 5.12 5.73 -6.52
CA ASP A 8 6.43 5.90 -7.13
C ASP A 8 7.14 7.20 -6.73
N LEU A 9 6.44 8.11 -6.05
CA LEU A 9 7.00 9.36 -5.54
C LEU A 9 7.36 9.23 -4.06
N SER A 10 8.65 9.26 -3.74
CA SER A 10 9.12 9.05 -2.37
C SER A 10 8.57 10.07 -1.37
N GLY A 11 8.44 11.33 -1.80
CA GLY A 11 7.87 12.39 -0.95
C GLY A 11 6.42 12.12 -0.58
N GLU A 12 5.63 11.64 -1.54
CA GLU A 12 4.23 11.29 -1.30
C GLU A 12 4.11 10.08 -0.38
N ARG A 13 4.94 9.06 -0.56
CA ARG A 13 4.97 7.89 0.33
C ARG A 13 5.28 8.30 1.76
N ALA A 14 6.30 9.14 1.94
CA ALA A 14 6.73 9.59 3.27
C ALA A 14 5.62 10.38 3.97
N LEU A 15 4.94 11.26 3.24
CA LEU A 15 3.84 12.05 3.78
C LEU A 15 2.68 11.17 4.23
N LEU A 16 2.26 10.23 3.40
CA LEU A 16 1.18 9.32 3.74
C LEU A 16 1.55 8.43 4.92
N ARG A 17 2.79 7.92 4.95
CA ARG A 17 3.28 7.14 6.08
C ARG A 17 3.19 7.92 7.38
N GLU A 18 3.59 9.18 7.37
CA GLU A 18 3.53 10.03 8.56
C GLU A 18 2.09 10.23 9.02
N GLN A 19 1.17 10.48 8.10
CA GLN A 19 -0.25 10.64 8.42
C GLN A 19 -0.84 9.37 9.03
N LEU A 20 -0.53 8.21 8.45
CA LEU A 20 -1.00 6.94 8.97
C LEU A 20 -0.42 6.63 10.35
N ALA A 21 0.85 6.90 10.55
CA ALA A 21 1.51 6.67 11.84
C ALA A 21 0.84 7.50 12.95
N ARG A 22 0.50 8.76 12.66
CA ARG A 22 -0.19 9.63 13.62
C ARG A 22 -1.59 9.09 13.95
N GLN A 23 -2.34 8.65 12.95
CA GLN A 23 -3.69 8.13 13.17
C GLN A 23 -3.66 6.84 13.98
N LEU A 24 -2.72 5.96 13.70
CA LEU A 24 -2.55 4.71 14.46
C LEU A 24 -2.21 5.01 15.92
N ALA A 25 -1.29 5.95 16.15
CA ALA A 25 -0.89 6.35 17.51
C ALA A 25 -2.09 6.91 18.30
N ARG A 26 -2.91 7.75 17.67
CA ARG A 26 -4.11 8.32 18.30
C ARG A 26 -5.10 7.26 18.72
N ARG A 27 -5.19 6.17 17.97
CA ARG A 27 -6.14 5.08 18.23
C ARG A 27 -5.56 3.98 19.12
N GLY A 28 -4.30 4.12 19.52
CA GLY A 28 -3.60 3.09 20.27
C GLY A 28 -3.42 1.80 19.49
N ALA A 29 -3.40 1.91 18.16
CA ALA A 29 -3.23 0.76 17.28
C ALA A 29 -1.79 0.65 16.80
N GLU A 30 -1.33 -0.57 16.60
CA GLU A 30 0.01 -0.84 16.08
C GLU A 30 -0.10 -1.50 14.71
N ALA A 31 0.76 -1.06 13.79
CA ALA A 31 0.86 -1.64 12.47
C ALA A 31 2.28 -1.52 11.95
N GLU A 32 2.68 -2.50 11.16
CA GLU A 32 3.90 -2.44 10.39
C GLU A 32 3.57 -1.73 9.08
N LEU A 33 4.26 -0.61 8.83
CA LEU A 33 4.06 0.19 7.61
C LEU A 33 5.23 -0.10 6.66
N LEU A 34 4.93 -0.59 5.46
CA LEU A 34 5.94 -0.91 4.46
C LEU A 34 5.71 -0.07 3.21
N GLU A 35 6.77 0.53 2.69
CA GLU A 35 6.72 1.37 1.51
C GLU A 35 7.24 0.63 0.29
N PHE A 36 6.56 0.82 -0.84
CA PHE A 36 6.95 0.25 -2.13
C PHE A 36 6.87 1.35 -3.20
N ASP A 37 7.85 1.37 -4.09
CA ASP A 37 7.90 2.35 -5.16
C ASP A 37 7.25 1.86 -6.46
N SER A 38 6.73 0.64 -6.46
CA SER A 38 6.06 0.07 -7.63
C SER A 38 5.03 -0.98 -7.23
N GLY A 39 4.08 -1.21 -8.12
CA GLY A 39 3.10 -2.27 -7.95
C GLY A 39 3.73 -3.65 -7.95
N GLU A 40 4.75 -3.85 -8.79
CA GLU A 40 5.46 -5.12 -8.87
C GLU A 40 6.15 -5.48 -7.55
N ALA A 41 6.83 -4.51 -6.94
CA ALA A 41 7.49 -4.72 -5.65
C ALA A 41 6.48 -5.06 -4.55
N PHE A 42 5.34 -4.37 -4.54
CA PHE A 42 4.26 -4.64 -3.60
C PHE A 42 3.71 -6.06 -3.78
N LEU A 43 3.41 -6.46 -5.01
CA LEU A 43 2.86 -7.79 -5.28
C LEU A 43 3.84 -8.91 -4.91
N ALA A 44 5.13 -8.70 -5.12
CA ALA A 44 6.15 -9.67 -4.70
C ALA A 44 6.17 -9.86 -3.18
N ALA A 45 6.09 -8.77 -2.42
CA ALA A 45 6.04 -8.83 -0.96
C ALA A 45 4.75 -9.46 -0.45
N GLU A 46 3.63 -9.19 -1.10
CA GLU A 46 2.31 -9.74 -0.76
C GLU A 46 2.29 -11.27 -0.90
N LYS A 47 2.98 -11.82 -1.90
CA LYS A 47 3.09 -13.27 -2.09
C LYS A 47 3.79 -13.95 -0.94
N GLU A 48 4.80 -13.30 -0.37
CA GLU A 48 5.55 -13.87 0.76
C GLU A 48 4.77 -13.77 2.05
N ARG A 49 4.10 -12.63 2.25
CA ARG A 49 3.30 -12.40 3.45
C ARG A 49 2.23 -11.36 3.18
N ARG A 50 0.99 -11.74 3.41
CA ARG A 50 -0.19 -10.91 3.09
C ARG A 50 -0.25 -9.62 3.90
N PHE A 51 -0.84 -8.59 3.29
CA PHE A 51 -1.11 -7.31 3.93
C PHE A 51 -2.57 -7.23 4.36
N THR A 52 -2.80 -6.55 5.48
CA THR A 52 -4.15 -6.24 5.94
C THR A 52 -4.80 -5.19 5.06
N ALA A 53 -4.01 -4.19 4.67
CA ALA A 53 -4.46 -3.09 3.83
C ALA A 53 -3.32 -2.59 2.97
N ALA A 54 -3.66 -1.99 1.84
CA ALA A 54 -2.70 -1.36 0.94
C ALA A 54 -3.26 -0.05 0.40
N PHE A 55 -2.46 1.00 0.50
CA PHE A 55 -2.74 2.29 -0.10
C PHE A 55 -2.00 2.34 -1.42
N LEU A 56 -2.75 2.41 -2.52
CA LEU A 56 -2.20 2.33 -3.87
C LEU A 56 -2.43 3.64 -4.61
N ASP A 57 -1.36 4.27 -5.06
CA ASP A 57 -1.49 5.40 -5.98
C ASP A 57 -2.03 4.89 -7.31
N ILE A 58 -3.04 5.56 -7.85
CA ILE A 58 -3.64 5.19 -9.12
C ILE A 58 -2.65 5.42 -10.27
N TYR A 59 -1.92 6.54 -10.21
CA TYR A 59 -1.04 6.97 -11.30
C TYR A 59 0.42 6.71 -10.96
N MET A 60 0.94 5.60 -11.46
CA MET A 60 2.35 5.24 -11.33
C MET A 60 2.91 4.88 -12.70
N GLU A 61 4.21 5.09 -12.89
CA GLU A 61 4.88 4.60 -14.08
C GLU A 61 4.92 3.08 -14.06
N GLY A 62 4.81 2.47 -15.24
CA GLY A 62 4.74 1.02 -15.35
C GLY A 62 3.36 0.52 -14.90
N MET A 63 3.34 -0.41 -13.97
CA MET A 63 2.08 -0.96 -13.47
C MET A 63 1.32 0.11 -12.67
N THR A 64 0.08 0.37 -13.09
CA THR A 64 -0.78 1.33 -12.40
C THR A 64 -1.35 0.71 -11.11
N GLY A 65 -1.89 1.58 -10.24
CA GLY A 65 -2.56 1.09 -9.03
C GLY A 65 -3.73 0.17 -9.33
N MET A 66 -4.49 0.46 -10.39
CA MET A 66 -5.62 -0.39 -10.79
C MET A 66 -5.14 -1.76 -11.28
N GLU A 67 -4.06 -1.80 -12.05
CA GLU A 67 -3.48 -3.06 -12.50
C GLU A 67 -2.96 -3.90 -11.33
N ALA A 68 -2.29 -3.25 -10.37
CA ALA A 68 -1.82 -3.93 -9.16
C ALA A 68 -2.99 -4.50 -8.35
N ALA A 69 -4.07 -3.74 -8.22
CA ALA A 69 -5.27 -4.18 -7.52
C ALA A 69 -5.89 -5.41 -8.18
N ARG A 70 -6.00 -5.41 -9.51
CA ARG A 70 -6.55 -6.56 -10.25
C ARG A 70 -5.68 -7.80 -10.05
N ALA A 71 -4.37 -7.64 -10.11
CA ALA A 71 -3.44 -8.75 -9.91
C ALA A 71 -3.55 -9.31 -8.49
N LEU A 72 -3.63 -8.43 -7.48
CA LEU A 72 -3.80 -8.84 -6.09
C LEU A 72 -5.07 -9.65 -5.89
N ARG A 73 -6.18 -9.20 -6.45
CA ARG A 73 -7.49 -9.84 -6.25
C ARG A 73 -7.56 -11.26 -6.81
N LYS A 74 -6.63 -11.67 -7.64
CA LYS A 74 -6.56 -13.06 -8.12
C LYS A 74 -6.15 -14.02 -7.00
N THR A 75 -5.43 -13.55 -6.00
CA THR A 75 -4.89 -14.39 -4.93
C THR A 75 -5.31 -13.96 -3.53
N ASP A 76 -5.75 -12.73 -3.36
CA ASP A 76 -6.14 -12.19 -2.05
C ASP A 76 -7.39 -11.31 -2.21
N THR A 77 -8.50 -11.79 -1.68
CA THR A 77 -9.78 -11.07 -1.71
C THR A 77 -10.04 -10.29 -0.42
N ASP A 78 -9.19 -10.45 0.59
CA ASP A 78 -9.42 -9.91 1.93
C ASP A 78 -8.66 -8.61 2.22
N CYS A 79 -7.55 -8.36 1.52
CA CYS A 79 -6.77 -7.15 1.73
C CYS A 79 -7.62 -5.91 1.40
N LEU A 80 -7.72 -4.98 2.33
CA LEU A 80 -8.41 -3.71 2.08
C LEU A 80 -7.56 -2.86 1.15
N LEU A 81 -8.14 -2.42 0.04
CA LEU A 81 -7.45 -1.57 -0.93
C LEU A 81 -8.02 -0.15 -0.86
N VAL A 82 -7.13 0.81 -0.70
CA VAL A 82 -7.46 2.23 -0.70
C VAL A 82 -6.65 2.90 -1.82
N PHE A 83 -7.35 3.51 -2.76
CA PHE A 83 -6.69 4.22 -3.86
C PHE A 83 -6.43 5.66 -3.47
N THR A 84 -5.23 6.13 -3.78
CA THR A 84 -4.84 7.51 -3.55
C THR A 84 -4.60 8.20 -4.89
N THR A 85 -4.76 9.51 -4.91
CA THR A 85 -4.47 10.34 -6.08
C THR A 85 -3.47 11.42 -5.69
N THR A 86 -2.50 11.65 -6.54
CA THR A 86 -1.50 12.69 -6.33
C THR A 86 -1.51 13.70 -7.47
#